data_0b9c2248473b2766e0a7665b2eb08c62
#
_entry.id   0b9c2248473b2766e0a7665b2eb08c62
#
_cell.length_a   1.000
_cell.length_b   1.000
_cell.length_c   1.000
_cell.angle_alpha   90.00
_cell.angle_beta   90.00
_cell.angle_gamma   90.00
#
_symmetry.space_group_name_H-M   'P 1'
#
loop_
_entity.id
_entity.type
_entity.pdbx_description
1 polymer ?
#
loop_
_entity_poly.entity_id
_entity_poly.type
_entity_poly.pdbx_seq_one_letter_code
_entity_poly.pdbx_strand_id
1 'polypeptide(L)'
;RYNRDDDRAMANGNVVFVDADGAIHKSDMMVLDTEFTHIVAETLRSRYPDGSFFIADSGDIKTDSISVFDGSRFSPCDCEFENGETPIWDLRATSTRHNVETSTIIHRNVRMHILNLPILYLPYLAHPDWSVRRRSGFLAPSFVVNSDLGLTAFIPYYQVIDDTRDIEFTPYRYQHRGNALKTRYRQYWDNSELNAAIYTASVETYKTVSYTHLRAHETQFD
;
A
#
# COMPACT_ATOMS: atom_id res chain seq x y z
N ARG A 1 -4.62 -34.03 -1.51
CA ARG A 1 -5.34 -35.13 -0.82
C ARG A 1 -6.62 -34.57 -0.21
N TYR A 2 -7.77 -35.13 -0.54
CA TYR A 2 -9.07 -34.77 0.04
C TYR A 2 -9.41 -35.69 1.21
N ASN A 3 -9.78 -35.13 2.36
CA ASN A 3 -10.27 -35.89 3.50
C ASN A 3 -11.78 -35.67 3.64
N ARG A 4 -12.55 -36.73 3.43
CA ARG A 4 -14.02 -36.69 3.42
C ARG A 4 -14.62 -36.54 4.81
N ASP A 5 -13.88 -36.91 5.86
CA ASP A 5 -14.39 -36.87 7.24
C ASP A 5 -14.26 -35.46 7.85
N ASP A 6 -13.32 -34.64 7.37
CA ASP A 6 -13.06 -33.28 7.87
C ASP A 6 -13.50 -32.19 6.87
N ASP A 7 -14.07 -32.57 5.74
CA ASP A 7 -14.51 -31.67 4.66
C ASP A 7 -13.41 -30.68 4.19
N ARG A 8 -12.16 -31.15 4.18
CA ARG A 8 -10.98 -30.35 3.86
C ARG A 8 -10.16 -30.95 2.72
N ALA A 9 -9.69 -30.07 1.84
CA ALA A 9 -8.72 -30.39 0.80
C ALA A 9 -7.32 -29.90 1.22
N MET A 10 -6.32 -30.76 1.09
CA MET A 10 -4.92 -30.43 1.34
C MET A 10 -4.13 -30.55 0.05
N ALA A 11 -3.40 -29.50 -0.28
CA ALA A 11 -2.42 -29.47 -1.38
C ALA A 11 -1.03 -29.20 -0.81
N ASN A 12 -0.03 -29.97 -1.24
CA ASN A 12 1.36 -29.84 -0.82
C ASN A 12 2.28 -29.72 -2.03
N GLY A 13 3.31 -28.89 -1.91
CA GLY A 13 4.37 -28.68 -2.88
C GLY A 13 3.95 -27.78 -4.04
N ASN A 14 4.52 -26.57 -4.11
CA ASN A 14 4.32 -25.60 -5.20
C ASN A 14 2.84 -25.37 -5.56
N VAL A 15 2.00 -25.16 -4.56
CA VAL A 15 0.58 -24.86 -4.76
C VAL A 15 0.46 -23.48 -5.40
N VAL A 16 -0.26 -23.39 -6.51
CA VAL A 16 -0.57 -22.12 -7.18
C VAL A 16 -2.07 -21.96 -7.26
N PHE A 17 -2.54 -20.83 -6.81
CA PHE A 17 -3.94 -20.43 -6.85
C PHE A 17 -4.05 -19.04 -7.48
N VAL A 18 -5.04 -18.84 -8.33
CA VAL A 18 -5.36 -17.51 -8.90
C VAL A 18 -6.75 -17.15 -8.41
N ASP A 19 -6.89 -16.01 -7.78
CA ASP A 19 -8.17 -15.51 -7.29
C ASP A 19 -8.99 -14.84 -8.40
N ALA A 20 -10.22 -14.43 -8.06
CA ALA A 20 -11.14 -13.80 -9.01
C ALA A 20 -10.65 -12.42 -9.50
N ASP A 21 -9.81 -11.74 -8.73
CA ASP A 21 -9.26 -10.43 -9.04
C ASP A 21 -7.96 -10.53 -9.86
N GLY A 22 -7.47 -11.76 -10.12
CA GLY A 22 -6.29 -12.04 -10.91
C GLY A 22 -4.99 -12.03 -10.10
N ALA A 23 -5.04 -11.97 -8.77
CA ALA A 23 -3.85 -12.15 -7.95
C ALA A 23 -3.38 -13.62 -7.96
N ILE A 24 -2.08 -13.81 -8.01
CA ILE A 24 -1.44 -15.13 -8.04
C ILE A 24 -0.88 -15.42 -6.64
N HIS A 25 -1.35 -16.49 -6.05
CA HIS A 25 -0.91 -16.97 -4.73
C HIS A 25 -0.14 -18.26 -4.88
N LYS A 26 1.06 -18.30 -4.32
CA LYS A 26 1.92 -19.48 -4.26
C LYS A 26 2.13 -19.88 -2.81
N SER A 27 2.14 -21.17 -2.50
CA SER A 27 2.33 -21.70 -1.15
C SER A 27 3.00 -23.08 -1.20
N ASP A 28 3.77 -23.41 -0.17
CA ASP A 28 4.36 -24.74 -0.04
C ASP A 28 3.33 -25.76 0.45
N MET A 29 2.39 -25.32 1.28
CA MET A 29 1.26 -26.12 1.71
C MET A 29 0.01 -25.25 1.84
N MET A 30 -1.13 -25.78 1.44
CA MET A 30 -2.43 -25.13 1.56
C MET A 30 -3.49 -26.16 2.00
N VAL A 31 -4.25 -25.81 3.03
CA VAL A 31 -5.42 -26.55 3.47
C VAL A 31 -6.63 -25.64 3.31
N LEU A 32 -7.67 -26.11 2.63
CA LEU A 32 -8.89 -25.34 2.37
C LEU A 32 -10.09 -26.16 2.81
N ASP A 33 -11.13 -25.48 3.26
CA ASP A 33 -12.47 -26.10 3.38
C ASP A 33 -13.13 -26.20 1.99
N THR A 34 -14.22 -26.96 1.89
CA THR A 34 -14.93 -27.19 0.62
C THR A 34 -15.67 -25.94 0.13
N GLU A 35 -15.95 -24.99 0.99
CA GLU A 35 -16.62 -23.72 0.66
C GLU A 35 -15.62 -22.62 0.34
N PHE A 36 -14.32 -22.87 0.49
CA PHE A 36 -13.24 -21.88 0.33
C PHE A 36 -13.37 -20.67 1.26
N THR A 37 -14.01 -20.86 2.41
CA THR A 37 -14.20 -19.80 3.42
C THR A 37 -13.05 -19.73 4.41
N HIS A 38 -12.32 -20.84 4.61
CA HIS A 38 -11.18 -20.94 5.49
C HIS A 38 -9.99 -21.61 4.79
N ILE A 39 -8.89 -20.90 4.73
CA ILE A 39 -7.65 -21.34 4.07
C ILE A 39 -6.49 -21.18 5.07
N VAL A 40 -5.76 -22.25 5.30
CA VAL A 40 -4.48 -22.22 6.02
C VAL A 40 -3.36 -22.44 5.01
N ALA A 41 -2.40 -21.53 4.97
CA ALA A 41 -1.27 -21.58 4.04
C ALA A 41 0.06 -21.47 4.78
N GLU A 42 1.07 -22.20 4.34
CA GLU A 42 2.47 -22.07 4.77
C GLU A 42 3.31 -21.50 3.64
N THR A 43 4.18 -20.55 3.95
CA THR A 43 5.05 -19.87 2.98
C THR A 43 4.23 -19.20 1.87
N LEU A 44 3.27 -18.37 2.26
CA LEU A 44 2.40 -17.67 1.32
C LEU A 44 3.17 -16.58 0.58
N ARG A 45 3.05 -16.56 -0.74
CA ARG A 45 3.60 -15.53 -1.64
C ARG A 45 2.50 -15.11 -2.60
N SER A 46 2.04 -13.88 -2.47
CA SER A 46 0.97 -13.32 -3.27
C SER A 46 1.50 -12.20 -4.16
N ARG A 47 1.14 -12.25 -5.44
CA ARG A 47 1.43 -11.21 -6.42
C ARG A 47 0.12 -10.66 -6.96
N TYR A 48 -0.04 -9.35 -6.82
CA TYR A 48 -1.25 -8.67 -7.26
C TYR A 48 -1.11 -8.10 -8.69
N PRO A 49 -2.22 -7.84 -9.41
CA PRO A 49 -2.18 -7.33 -10.79
C PRO A 49 -1.49 -5.97 -10.94
N ASP A 50 -1.42 -5.16 -9.90
CA ASP A 50 -0.71 -3.88 -9.87
C ASP A 50 0.82 -4.02 -9.70
N GLY A 51 1.31 -5.27 -9.64
CA GLY A 51 2.71 -5.62 -9.45
C GLY A 51 3.15 -5.65 -7.98
N SER A 52 2.31 -5.21 -7.04
CA SER A 52 2.63 -5.32 -5.60
C SER A 52 2.71 -6.78 -5.17
N PHE A 53 3.46 -7.03 -4.10
CA PHE A 53 3.56 -8.38 -3.53
C PHE A 53 3.32 -8.38 -2.03
N PHE A 54 2.83 -9.51 -1.55
CA PHE A 54 2.69 -9.82 -0.13
C PHE A 54 3.24 -11.23 0.14
N ILE A 55 4.09 -11.35 1.16
CA ILE A 55 4.68 -12.62 1.60
C ILE A 55 4.33 -12.80 3.07
N ALA A 56 4.06 -14.02 3.49
CA ALA A 56 3.90 -14.39 4.90
C ALA A 56 4.50 -15.78 5.15
N ASP A 57 5.05 -15.98 6.35
CA ASP A 57 5.55 -17.28 6.78
C ASP A 57 4.38 -18.26 6.94
N SER A 58 3.24 -17.78 7.45
CA SER A 58 1.98 -18.52 7.51
C SER A 58 0.79 -17.59 7.38
N GLY A 59 -0.35 -18.12 6.96
CA GLY A 59 -1.62 -17.42 6.85
C GLY A 59 -2.78 -18.30 7.28
N ASP A 60 -3.62 -17.79 8.19
CA ASP A 60 -4.95 -18.28 8.52
C ASP A 60 -5.94 -17.30 7.91
N ILE A 61 -6.49 -17.65 6.75
CA ILE A 61 -7.26 -16.76 5.88
C ILE A 61 -8.74 -17.12 6.01
N LYS A 62 -9.56 -16.15 6.38
CA LYS A 62 -11.02 -16.25 6.45
C LYS A 62 -11.65 -15.19 5.57
N THR A 63 -12.46 -15.61 4.62
CA THR A 63 -13.03 -14.72 3.61
C THR A 63 -14.12 -13.78 4.15
N ASP A 64 -14.72 -14.12 5.27
CA ASP A 64 -15.86 -13.41 5.88
C ASP A 64 -15.54 -12.76 7.24
N SER A 65 -14.33 -12.93 7.76
CA SER A 65 -13.99 -12.46 9.11
C SER A 65 -12.57 -11.91 9.21
N ILE A 66 -11.78 -12.42 10.16
CA ILE A 66 -10.41 -11.93 10.39
C ILE A 66 -9.42 -12.95 9.87
N SER A 67 -8.60 -12.54 8.91
CA SER A 67 -7.42 -13.26 8.46
C SER A 67 -6.20 -12.83 9.28
N VAL A 68 -5.32 -13.77 9.60
CA VAL A 68 -4.08 -13.54 10.35
C VAL A 68 -2.91 -14.09 9.57
N PHE A 69 -1.85 -13.28 9.47
CA PHE A 69 -0.61 -13.63 8.79
C PHE A 69 0.57 -13.39 9.73
N ASP A 70 1.48 -14.35 9.83
CA ASP A 70 2.70 -14.24 10.60
C ASP A 70 3.90 -14.01 9.67
N GLY A 71 4.89 -13.25 10.16
CA GLY A 71 6.12 -12.97 9.41
C GLY A 71 5.87 -12.28 8.07
N SER A 72 4.98 -11.28 8.02
CA SER A 72 4.55 -10.69 6.75
C SER A 72 5.51 -9.64 6.20
N ARG A 73 5.56 -9.56 4.86
CA ARG A 73 6.31 -8.56 4.10
C ARG A 73 5.48 -8.07 2.92
N PHE A 74 5.40 -6.75 2.75
CA PHE A 74 4.67 -6.10 1.67
C PHE A 74 5.56 -5.08 0.95
N SER A 75 5.43 -5.00 -0.37
CA SER A 75 5.95 -3.88 -1.18
C SER A 75 5.07 -3.65 -2.41
N PRO A 76 4.86 -2.38 -2.83
CA PRO A 76 4.17 -2.04 -4.07
C PRO A 76 5.08 -2.12 -5.30
N CYS A 77 6.26 -2.70 -5.17
CA CYS A 77 7.23 -2.83 -6.25
C CYS A 77 6.82 -3.95 -7.22
N ASP A 78 6.82 -3.64 -8.50
CA ASP A 78 6.77 -4.66 -9.56
C ASP A 78 8.18 -5.28 -9.76
N CYS A 79 8.73 -5.85 -8.70
CA CYS A 79 10.03 -6.50 -8.72
C CYS A 79 9.85 -8.02 -8.79
N GLU A 80 10.69 -8.69 -9.55
CA GLU A 80 10.76 -10.16 -9.55
C GLU A 80 11.52 -10.65 -8.32
N PHE A 81 10.81 -10.70 -7.21
CA PHE A 81 11.36 -11.10 -5.90
C PHE A 81 11.96 -12.50 -5.92
N GLU A 82 11.41 -13.39 -6.76
CA GLU A 82 11.89 -14.77 -6.95
C GLU A 82 13.28 -14.81 -7.60
N ASN A 83 13.64 -13.76 -8.35
CA ASN A 83 14.95 -13.61 -8.99
C ASN A 83 15.98 -12.87 -8.10
N GLY A 84 15.63 -12.58 -6.84
CA GLY A 84 16.53 -11.91 -5.88
C GLY A 84 16.56 -10.40 -6.03
N GLU A 85 15.65 -9.80 -6.78
CA GLU A 85 15.52 -8.35 -6.85
C GLU A 85 15.11 -7.76 -5.50
N THR A 86 15.76 -6.69 -5.11
CA THR A 86 15.45 -5.99 -3.85
C THR A 86 14.54 -4.80 -4.16
N PRO A 87 13.34 -4.73 -3.55
CA PRO A 87 12.48 -3.56 -3.71
C PRO A 87 13.17 -2.31 -3.15
N ILE A 88 12.84 -1.15 -3.72
CA ILE A 88 13.32 0.13 -3.20
C ILE A 88 12.90 0.29 -1.74
N TRP A 89 11.67 -0.13 -1.40
CA TRP A 89 11.22 -0.18 -0.02
C TRP A 89 10.24 -1.34 0.22
N ASP A 90 10.23 -1.84 1.45
CA ASP A 90 9.27 -2.81 1.93
C ASP A 90 8.88 -2.57 3.39
N LEU A 91 7.70 -3.07 3.76
CA LEU A 91 7.23 -3.15 5.13
C LEU A 91 7.31 -4.61 5.59
N ARG A 92 7.95 -4.84 6.73
CA ARG A 92 8.01 -6.15 7.39
C ARG A 92 7.33 -6.06 8.75
N ALA A 93 6.39 -6.95 8.99
CA ALA A 93 5.64 -7.02 10.24
C ALA A 93 5.75 -8.41 10.86
N THR A 94 5.73 -8.48 12.19
CA THR A 94 5.70 -9.79 12.88
C THR A 94 4.33 -10.45 12.74
N SER A 95 3.26 -9.67 12.67
CA SER A 95 1.92 -10.17 12.45
C SER A 95 1.09 -9.13 11.70
N THR A 96 0.27 -9.60 10.78
CA THR A 96 -0.71 -8.80 10.03
C THR A 96 -2.09 -9.41 10.19
N ARG A 97 -3.08 -8.58 10.50
CA ARG A 97 -4.48 -8.97 10.62
C ARG A 97 -5.30 -8.17 9.61
N HIS A 98 -6.03 -8.86 8.77
CA HIS A 98 -7.01 -8.26 7.86
C HIS A 98 -8.41 -8.53 8.40
N ASN A 99 -9.11 -7.49 8.78
CA ASN A 99 -10.50 -7.56 9.21
C ASN A 99 -11.40 -7.09 8.06
N VAL A 100 -12.12 -8.04 7.46
CA VAL A 100 -13.00 -7.80 6.31
C VAL A 100 -14.19 -6.94 6.71
N GLU A 101 -14.78 -7.15 7.90
CA GLU A 101 -15.94 -6.42 8.38
C GLU A 101 -15.68 -4.91 8.52
N THR A 102 -14.50 -4.56 9.04
CA THR A 102 -14.09 -3.14 9.20
C THR A 102 -13.25 -2.63 8.05
N SER A 103 -13.01 -3.45 7.02
CA SER A 103 -12.15 -3.14 5.88
C SER A 103 -10.80 -2.54 6.32
N THR A 104 -10.17 -3.15 7.30
CA THR A 104 -8.94 -2.62 7.92
C THR A 104 -7.87 -3.68 8.03
N ILE A 105 -6.64 -3.30 7.63
CA ILE A 105 -5.43 -4.10 7.81
C ILE A 105 -4.63 -3.50 8.96
N ILE A 106 -4.26 -4.35 9.91
CA ILE A 106 -3.49 -3.99 11.10
C ILE A 106 -2.19 -4.77 11.11
N HIS A 107 -1.08 -4.07 11.20
CA HIS A 107 0.24 -4.64 11.31
C HIS A 107 0.85 -4.38 12.70
N ARG A 108 1.57 -5.34 13.22
CA ARG A 108 2.30 -5.22 14.49
C ARG A 108 3.81 -5.34 14.29
N ASN A 109 4.55 -4.54 15.05
CA ASN A 109 6.03 -4.49 15.03
C ASN A 109 6.56 -4.27 13.61
N VAL A 110 6.04 -3.26 12.94
CA VAL A 110 6.38 -2.94 11.55
C VAL A 110 7.77 -2.31 11.48
N ARG A 111 8.59 -2.81 10.58
CA ARG A 111 9.85 -2.19 10.17
C ARG A 111 9.76 -1.82 8.70
N MET A 112 9.96 -0.55 8.41
CA MET A 112 10.11 -0.08 7.05
C MET A 112 11.58 -0.18 6.65
N HIS A 113 11.84 -0.81 5.51
CA HIS A 113 13.16 -0.92 4.92
C HIS A 113 13.24 -0.11 3.64
N ILE A 114 14.38 0.54 3.39
CA ILE A 114 14.76 1.11 2.11
C ILE A 114 16.05 0.42 1.69
N LEU A 115 16.07 -0.17 0.47
CA LEU A 115 17.20 -0.95 -0.03
C LEU A 115 17.71 -1.96 1.02
N ASN A 116 16.77 -2.64 1.67
CA ASN A 116 16.99 -3.64 2.72
C ASN A 116 17.54 -3.09 4.06
N LEU A 117 17.71 -1.77 4.22
CA LEU A 117 18.12 -1.14 5.47
C LEU A 117 16.90 -0.71 6.28
N PRO A 118 16.76 -1.11 7.56
CA PRO A 118 15.64 -0.68 8.40
C PRO A 118 15.79 0.80 8.77
N ILE A 119 14.81 1.62 8.37
CA ILE A 119 14.83 3.07 8.58
C ILE A 119 13.78 3.57 9.56
N LEU A 120 12.71 2.81 9.78
CA LEU A 120 11.61 3.20 10.65
C LEU A 120 11.03 1.96 11.34
N TYR A 121 10.71 2.11 12.63
CA TYR A 121 9.97 1.13 13.40
C TYR A 121 8.67 1.73 13.93
N LEU A 122 7.55 1.00 13.72
CA LEU A 122 6.25 1.32 14.24
C LEU A 122 5.71 0.10 15.01
N PRO A 123 5.40 0.22 16.31
CA PRO A 123 4.83 -0.91 17.06
C PRO A 123 3.45 -1.31 16.54
N TYR A 124 2.75 -0.38 15.90
CA TYR A 124 1.41 -0.55 15.36
C TYR A 124 1.23 0.34 14.11
N LEU A 125 0.68 -0.26 13.05
CA LEU A 125 0.27 0.44 11.83
C LEU A 125 -1.08 -0.12 11.42
N ALA A 126 -2.05 0.75 11.19
CA ALA A 126 -3.35 0.36 10.64
C ALA A 126 -3.67 1.21 9.41
N HIS A 127 -4.20 0.57 8.38
CA HIS A 127 -4.65 1.24 7.17
C HIS A 127 -5.89 0.53 6.60
N PRO A 128 -6.69 1.21 5.75
CA PRO A 128 -7.79 0.55 5.04
C PRO A 128 -7.26 -0.50 4.08
N ASP A 129 -8.08 -1.51 3.82
CA ASP A 129 -7.82 -2.45 2.75
C ASP A 129 -8.20 -1.87 1.36
N TRP A 130 -7.97 -2.64 0.31
CA TRP A 130 -8.20 -2.25 -1.09
C TRP A 130 -9.70 -2.07 -1.46
N SER A 131 -10.63 -2.55 -0.64
CA SER A 131 -12.07 -2.38 -0.88
C SER A 131 -12.54 -0.95 -0.63
N VAL A 132 -11.79 -0.22 0.20
CA VAL A 132 -12.12 1.16 0.60
C VAL A 132 -11.58 2.14 -0.43
N ARG A 133 -12.44 2.64 -1.31
CA ARG A 133 -12.06 3.57 -2.39
C ARG A 133 -11.56 4.93 -1.91
N ARG A 134 -12.12 5.44 -0.79
CA ARG A 134 -11.80 6.78 -0.27
C ARG A 134 -11.79 6.76 1.26
N ARG A 135 -10.63 6.88 1.86
CA ARG A 135 -10.46 7.00 3.31
C ARG A 135 -9.31 7.95 3.61
N SER A 136 -9.50 8.82 4.59
CA SER A 136 -8.45 9.70 5.08
C SER A 136 -7.31 8.89 5.72
N GLY A 137 -6.07 9.28 5.43
CA GLY A 137 -4.89 8.62 5.98
C GLY A 137 -3.61 8.97 5.24
N PHE A 138 -2.50 8.45 5.74
CA PHE A 138 -1.22 8.55 5.05
C PHE A 138 -1.21 7.64 3.83
N LEU A 139 -0.71 8.17 2.72
CA LEU A 139 -0.44 7.40 1.51
C LEU A 139 0.96 6.81 1.57
N ALA A 140 1.26 5.92 0.62
CA ALA A 140 2.56 5.29 0.52
C ALA A 140 3.68 6.34 0.44
N PRO A 141 4.76 6.17 1.23
CA PRO A 141 5.93 7.03 1.13
C PRO A 141 6.60 6.87 -0.23
N SER A 142 7.17 7.95 -0.72
CA SER A 142 7.92 7.93 -1.97
C SER A 142 9.29 8.58 -1.80
N PHE A 143 10.26 8.03 -2.53
CA PHE A 143 11.65 8.46 -2.51
C PHE A 143 12.13 8.65 -3.95
N VAL A 144 12.67 9.82 -4.23
CA VAL A 144 13.18 10.17 -5.56
C VAL A 144 14.57 10.72 -5.41
N VAL A 145 15.49 10.30 -6.27
CA VAL A 145 16.85 10.86 -6.35
C VAL A 145 16.96 11.74 -7.59
N ASN A 146 17.39 12.98 -7.38
CA ASN A 146 17.59 13.96 -8.44
C ASN A 146 18.95 14.64 -8.24
N SER A 147 19.67 14.96 -9.33
CA SER A 147 20.99 15.60 -9.27
C SER A 147 20.98 16.95 -8.55
N ASP A 148 19.91 17.74 -8.71
CA ASP A 148 19.81 19.10 -8.19
C ASP A 148 19.26 19.18 -6.75
N LEU A 149 18.38 18.26 -6.39
CA LEU A 149 17.67 18.23 -5.11
C LEU A 149 18.25 17.19 -4.14
N GLY A 150 19.05 16.25 -4.65
CA GLY A 150 19.51 15.07 -3.91
C GLY A 150 18.37 14.07 -3.66
N LEU A 151 18.48 13.33 -2.58
CA LEU A 151 17.39 12.45 -2.14
C LEU A 151 16.20 13.30 -1.69
N THR A 152 15.04 13.05 -2.29
CA THR A 152 13.77 13.66 -1.93
C THR A 152 12.88 12.58 -1.32
N ALA A 153 12.42 12.79 -0.10
CA ALA A 153 11.47 11.94 0.59
C ALA A 153 10.16 12.69 0.80
N PHE A 154 9.03 12.02 0.61
CA PHE A 154 7.72 12.58 0.92
C PHE A 154 6.71 11.50 1.31
N ILE A 155 5.80 11.85 2.24
CA ILE A 155 4.72 11.00 2.71
C ILE A 155 3.43 11.82 2.63
N PRO A 156 2.59 11.62 1.61
CA PRO A 156 1.36 12.36 1.48
C PRO A 156 0.35 11.96 2.57
N TYR A 157 -0.43 12.93 3.04
CA TYR A 157 -1.61 12.72 3.84
C TYR A 157 -2.85 13.11 3.04
N TYR A 158 -3.74 12.17 2.85
CA TYR A 158 -4.99 12.33 2.13
C TYR A 158 -6.14 12.50 3.11
N GLN A 159 -6.95 13.53 2.94
CA GLN A 159 -8.10 13.83 3.75
C GLN A 159 -9.36 13.86 2.88
N VAL A 160 -10.27 12.95 3.11
CA VAL A 160 -11.63 12.99 2.56
C VAL A 160 -12.42 14.06 3.32
N ILE A 161 -12.99 15.01 2.61
CA ILE A 161 -13.90 16.01 3.17
C ILE A 161 -15.33 15.49 3.08
N ASP A 162 -15.74 15.04 1.89
CA ASP A 162 -17.01 14.36 1.61
C ASP A 162 -16.90 13.52 0.32
N ASP A 163 -18.02 13.02 -0.20
CA ASP A 163 -18.04 12.13 -1.38
C ASP A 163 -17.50 12.79 -2.65
N THR A 164 -17.51 14.11 -2.70
CA THR A 164 -17.11 14.89 -3.89
C THR A 164 -15.85 15.71 -3.68
N ARG A 165 -15.37 15.87 -2.44
CA ARG A 165 -14.24 16.75 -2.10
C ARG A 165 -13.18 16.04 -1.30
N ASP A 166 -11.94 16.36 -1.61
CA ASP A 166 -10.78 15.91 -0.84
C ASP A 166 -9.64 16.93 -0.87
N ILE A 167 -8.72 16.77 0.07
CA ILE A 167 -7.50 17.55 0.16
C ILE A 167 -6.31 16.62 0.44
N GLU A 168 -5.20 16.88 -0.20
CA GLU A 168 -3.94 16.15 -0.03
C GLU A 168 -2.84 17.10 0.40
N PHE A 169 -2.17 16.75 1.48
CA PHE A 169 -0.98 17.44 1.98
C PHE A 169 0.24 16.57 1.72
N THR A 170 1.18 17.07 0.92
CA THR A 170 2.42 16.35 0.62
C THR A 170 3.62 17.15 1.11
N PRO A 171 4.15 16.85 2.31
CA PRO A 171 5.41 17.41 2.76
C PRO A 171 6.58 16.77 2.01
N TYR A 172 7.50 17.58 1.50
CA TYR A 172 8.74 17.17 0.86
C TYR A 172 9.94 17.51 1.73
N ARG A 173 10.85 16.56 1.87
CA ARG A 173 12.18 16.80 2.41
C ARG A 173 13.20 16.60 1.30
N TYR A 174 13.89 17.66 0.93
CA TYR A 174 14.99 17.65 -0.04
C TYR A 174 16.33 17.61 0.69
N GLN A 175 17.23 16.74 0.24
CA GLN A 175 18.56 16.61 0.86
C GLN A 175 19.37 17.92 0.77
N HIS A 176 19.26 18.63 -0.36
CA HIS A 176 20.11 19.82 -0.64
C HIS A 176 19.36 21.15 -0.59
N ARG A 177 18.01 21.14 -0.49
CA ARG A 177 17.21 22.36 -0.66
C ARG A 177 16.17 22.64 0.41
N GLY A 178 16.20 21.91 1.54
CA GLY A 178 15.28 22.16 2.65
C GLY A 178 13.94 21.43 2.52
N ASN A 179 12.84 22.12 2.83
CA ASN A 179 11.50 21.51 2.88
C ASN A 179 10.52 22.23 1.95
N ALA A 180 9.53 21.49 1.46
CA ALA A 180 8.38 22.06 0.78
C ALA A 180 7.09 21.36 1.21
N LEU A 181 5.98 22.05 1.02
CA LEU A 181 4.64 21.50 1.21
C LEU A 181 3.83 21.76 -0.05
N LYS A 182 3.28 20.68 -0.63
CA LYS A 182 2.25 20.77 -1.65
C LYS A 182 0.91 20.49 -0.99
N THR A 183 -0.04 21.39 -1.17
CA THR A 183 -1.44 21.19 -0.79
C THR A 183 -2.26 21.15 -2.06
N ARG A 184 -3.00 20.04 -2.26
CA ARG A 184 -3.88 19.85 -3.41
C ARG A 184 -5.30 19.71 -2.91
N TYR A 185 -6.21 20.52 -3.44
CA TYR A 185 -7.65 20.41 -3.24
C TYR A 185 -8.31 19.90 -4.51
N ARG A 186 -9.23 18.93 -4.41
CA ARG A 186 -10.03 18.41 -5.51
C ARG A 186 -11.50 18.47 -5.17
N GLN A 187 -12.29 18.84 -6.14
CA GLN A 187 -13.74 18.83 -6.07
C GLN A 187 -14.32 18.32 -7.38
N TYR A 188 -15.25 17.39 -7.27
CA TYR A 188 -15.92 16.74 -8.39
C TYR A 188 -17.40 17.18 -8.43
N TRP A 189 -17.90 17.43 -9.62
CA TRP A 189 -19.32 17.59 -9.94
C TRP A 189 -19.65 16.60 -11.06
N ASP A 190 -20.92 16.45 -11.41
CA ASP A 190 -21.37 15.46 -12.39
C ASP A 190 -20.64 15.57 -13.74
N ASN A 191 -20.30 16.79 -14.19
CA ASN A 191 -19.70 17.05 -15.50
C ASN A 191 -18.41 17.89 -15.42
N SER A 192 -17.84 18.10 -14.25
CA SER A 192 -16.64 18.94 -14.10
C SER A 192 -15.82 18.57 -12.87
N GLU A 193 -14.53 18.88 -12.93
CA GLU A 193 -13.58 18.70 -11.83
C GLU A 193 -12.78 19.98 -11.61
N LEU A 194 -12.63 20.37 -10.34
CA LEU A 194 -11.67 21.37 -9.93
C LEU A 194 -10.48 20.67 -9.25
N ASN A 195 -9.28 20.95 -9.74
CA ASN A 195 -8.03 20.51 -9.14
C ASN A 195 -7.13 21.73 -8.93
N ALA A 196 -6.98 22.17 -7.66
CA ALA A 196 -6.17 23.31 -7.28
C ALA A 196 -4.99 22.84 -6.44
N ALA A 197 -3.77 23.30 -6.73
CA ALA A 197 -2.58 22.98 -5.98
C ALA A 197 -1.77 24.23 -5.62
N ILE A 198 -1.31 24.28 -4.37
CA ILE A 198 -0.43 25.31 -3.83
C ILE A 198 0.87 24.65 -3.39
N TYR A 199 1.99 25.25 -3.79
CA TYR A 199 3.32 24.88 -3.34
C TYR A 199 3.89 25.98 -2.45
N THR A 200 4.38 25.59 -1.28
CA THR A 200 5.20 26.46 -0.42
C THR A 200 6.53 25.78 -0.17
N ALA A 201 7.63 26.51 -0.36
CA ALA A 201 8.96 25.98 -0.14
C ALA A 201 9.77 26.92 0.77
N SER A 202 10.47 26.34 1.74
CA SER A 202 11.50 27.01 2.52
C SER A 202 12.86 26.59 1.97
N VAL A 203 13.54 27.52 1.31
CA VAL A 203 14.86 27.29 0.73
C VAL A 203 15.89 27.92 1.66
N GLU A 204 16.93 27.18 2.02
CA GLU A 204 18.00 27.67 2.93
C GLU A 204 18.87 28.79 2.35
N THR A 205 18.58 29.26 1.15
CA THR A 205 19.25 30.40 0.52
C THR A 205 18.35 31.65 0.57
N TYR A 206 18.47 32.44 1.61
CA TYR A 206 18.11 33.86 1.79
C TYR A 206 16.82 34.45 1.15
N LYS A 207 15.97 33.68 0.46
CA LYS A 207 14.69 34.18 -0.08
C LYS A 207 13.60 33.10 -0.03
N THR A 208 12.52 33.39 0.67
CA THR A 208 11.27 32.64 0.57
C THR A 208 10.63 32.96 -0.79
N VAL A 209 10.45 31.98 -1.64
CA VAL A 209 9.70 32.14 -2.89
C VAL A 209 8.41 31.35 -2.79
N SER A 210 7.29 32.04 -2.89
CA SER A 210 5.96 31.43 -2.94
C SER A 210 5.48 31.40 -4.39
N TYR A 211 5.14 30.20 -4.91
CA TYR A 211 4.54 30.05 -6.23
C TYR A 211 3.15 29.45 -6.07
N THR A 212 2.16 30.13 -6.67
CA THR A 212 0.79 29.64 -6.73
C THR A 212 0.50 29.26 -8.20
N HIS A 213 0.25 27.99 -8.47
CA HIS A 213 -0.25 27.54 -9.77
C HIS A 213 -1.70 27.09 -9.60
N LEU A 214 -2.61 27.82 -10.20
CA LEU A 214 -4.00 27.41 -10.37
C LEU A 214 -4.13 26.79 -11.75
N ARG A 215 -4.52 25.52 -11.83
CA ARG A 215 -4.85 24.85 -13.07
C ARG A 215 -6.31 24.41 -12.99
N ALA A 216 -7.18 25.09 -13.74
CA ALA A 216 -8.54 24.63 -14.01
C ALA A 216 -8.51 23.80 -15.31
N HIS A 217 -8.99 22.57 -15.27
CA HIS A 217 -9.26 21.77 -16.44
C HIS A 217 -10.77 21.76 -16.65
N GLU A 218 -11.21 22.44 -17.69
CA GLU A 218 -12.55 22.23 -18.25
C GLU A 218 -12.42 21.10 -19.28
N THR A 219 -13.13 19.99 -19.05
CA THR A 219 -13.32 18.98 -20.07
C THR A 219 -14.47 19.44 -20.97
N GLN A 220 -14.16 19.96 -22.15
CA GLN A 220 -15.15 20.09 -23.22
C GLN A 220 -15.42 18.68 -23.77
N PHE A 221 -16.67 18.27 -23.66
CA PHE A 221 -17.17 17.13 -24.41
C PHE A 221 -17.72 17.69 -25.75
N ASP A 222 -17.15 17.19 -26.86
CA ASP A 222 -17.77 17.25 -28.19
C ASP A 222 -18.80 16.12 -28.31
#